data_bd81a633febea7fc5f397cb997b67176
#
_entry.id   bd81a633febea7fc5f397cb997b67176
#
_cell.length_a   1.000
_cell.length_b   1.000
_cell.length_c   1.000
_cell.angle_alpha   90.00
_cell.angle_beta   90.00
_cell.angle_gamma   90.00
#
_symmetry.space_group_name_H-M   'P 1'
#
loop_
_entity.id
_entity.type
_entity.pdbx_description
1 polymer ?
#
loop_
_entity_poly.entity_id
_entity_poly.type
_entity_poly.pdbx_seq_one_letter_code
_entity_poly.pdbx_strand_id
1 'polypeptide(L)' 'KAECHFFNGTERVRFLERHFYNQEEYVRFDSDVGEFRAVTELGRRSAEYFNSQKGYLEQARAAVDTYCRHNYRGV' A
#
# COMPACT_ATOMS: atom_id res chain seq x y z
N LYS A 1 2.82 8.23 -0.95
CA LYS A 1 4.05 7.76 -0.30
C LYS A 1 4.00 6.25 -0.13
N ALA A 2 5.09 5.59 -0.47
CA ALA A 2 5.19 4.13 -0.37
C ALA A 2 6.24 3.78 0.67
N GLU A 3 5.91 2.79 1.52
CA GLU A 3 6.81 2.33 2.58
C GLU A 3 6.92 0.82 2.53
N CYS A 4 8.13 0.33 2.74
CA CYS A 4 8.38 -1.11 2.89
C CYS A 4 8.93 -1.34 4.28
N HIS A 5 8.32 -2.27 5.01
CA HIS A 5 8.74 -2.62 6.35
C HIS A 5 9.22 -4.06 6.35
N PHE A 6 10.44 -4.28 6.80
CA PHE A 6 11.07 -5.59 6.78
C PHE A 6 11.27 -6.09 8.20
N PHE A 7 10.92 -7.34 8.41
CA PHE A 7 11.06 -7.99 9.70
C PHE A 7 11.86 -9.28 9.48
N ASN A 8 13.00 -9.40 10.17
CA ASN A 8 13.86 -10.56 10.04
C ASN A 8 14.27 -10.75 8.56
N GLY A 9 14.92 -9.72 7.99
CA GLY A 9 15.30 -9.73 6.58
C GLY A 9 14.06 -9.61 5.70
N THR A 10 13.90 -10.51 4.74
CA THR A 10 12.75 -10.54 3.87
C THR A 10 11.76 -11.65 4.27
N GLU A 11 11.92 -12.20 5.46
CA GLU A 11 11.05 -13.28 5.93
C GLU A 11 9.62 -12.78 6.08
N ARG A 12 9.46 -11.55 6.60
CA ARG A 12 8.16 -10.89 6.68
C ARG A 12 8.31 -9.47 6.15
N VAL A 13 7.46 -9.12 5.19
CA VAL A 13 7.49 -7.80 4.56
C VAL A 13 6.09 -7.22 4.58
N ARG A 14 5.99 -5.93 4.85
CA ARG A 14 4.73 -5.21 4.83
C ARG A 14 4.88 -4.00 3.94
N PHE A 15 3.93 -3.83 3.03
CA PHE A 15 3.92 -2.70 2.11
C PHE A 15 2.77 -1.77 2.47
N LEU A 16 3.07 -0.47 2.54
CA LEU A 16 2.07 0.57 2.79
C LEU A 16 2.16 1.60 1.68
N GLU A 17 1.01 1.89 1.08
CA GLU A 17 0.90 3.00 0.13
C GLU A 17 -0.05 4.00 0.78
N ARG A 18 0.47 5.19 1.09
CA ARG A 18 -0.27 6.20 1.84
C ARG A 18 -0.53 7.43 0.97
N HIS A 19 -1.76 7.90 0.97
CA HIS A 19 -2.18 9.04 0.16
C HIS A 19 -2.55 10.20 1.07
N PHE A 20 -2.02 11.37 0.76
CA PHE A 20 -2.17 12.57 1.59
C PHE A 20 -2.85 13.70 0.81
N TYR A 21 -3.65 14.47 1.50
CA TYR A 21 -4.21 15.71 0.99
C TYR A 21 -4.01 16.76 2.08
N ASN A 22 -3.33 17.89 1.72
CA ASN A 22 -2.97 18.92 2.69
C ASN A 22 -2.31 18.32 3.93
N GLN A 23 -1.35 17.40 3.69
CA GLN A 23 -0.56 16.76 4.74
C GLN A 23 -1.39 15.85 5.66
N GLU A 24 -2.62 15.57 5.30
CA GLU A 24 -3.46 14.66 6.06
C GLU A 24 -3.61 13.35 5.27
N GLU A 25 -3.24 12.24 5.89
CA GLU A 25 -3.43 10.95 5.26
C GLU A 25 -4.91 10.62 5.24
N TYR A 26 -5.46 10.32 4.05
CA TYR A 26 -6.90 10.10 3.94
C TYR A 26 -7.25 8.70 3.46
N VAL A 27 -6.33 8.01 2.79
CA VAL A 27 -6.58 6.63 2.34
C VAL A 27 -5.23 5.92 2.24
N ARG A 28 -5.25 4.61 2.50
CA ARG A 28 -4.02 3.82 2.41
C ARG A 28 -4.30 2.40 1.94
N PHE A 29 -3.29 1.81 1.34
CA PHE A 29 -3.26 0.38 1.07
C PHE A 29 -2.25 -0.24 2.03
N ASP A 30 -2.68 -1.25 2.75
CA ASP A 30 -1.84 -1.99 3.68
C ASP A 30 -1.83 -3.43 3.21
N SER A 31 -0.65 -3.97 2.90
CA SER A 31 -0.58 -5.33 2.39
C SER A 31 -1.10 -6.37 3.40
N ASP A 32 -1.06 -6.05 4.69
CA ASP A 32 -1.63 -6.94 5.70
C ASP A 32 -3.15 -6.97 5.63
N VAL A 33 -3.77 -5.96 5.04
CA VAL A 33 -5.23 -5.90 4.86
C VAL A 33 -5.63 -6.41 3.47
N GLY A 34 -4.87 -6.02 2.44
CA GLY A 34 -5.09 -6.50 1.07
C GLY A 34 -6.01 -5.64 0.24
N GLU A 35 -6.46 -4.51 0.75
CA GLU A 35 -7.30 -3.58 -0.01
C GLU A 35 -7.10 -2.18 0.55
N PHE A 36 -7.56 -1.18 -0.22
CA PHE A 36 -7.49 0.20 0.24
C PHE A 36 -8.53 0.44 1.33
N ARG A 37 -8.16 1.20 2.34
CA ARG A 37 -9.05 1.56 3.44
C ARG A 37 -8.95 3.06 3.70
N ALA A 38 -10.08 3.66 4.02
CA ALA A 38 -10.12 5.07 4.38
C ALA A 38 -9.48 5.26 5.75
N VAL A 39 -8.62 6.28 5.86
CA VAL A 39 -8.03 6.67 7.13
C VAL A 39 -8.92 7.74 7.78
N THR A 40 -9.45 8.64 6.94
CA THR A 40 -10.38 9.66 7.39
C THR A 40 -11.62 9.61 6.51
N GLU A 41 -12.66 10.36 6.91
CA GLU A 41 -13.90 10.41 6.14
C GLU A 41 -13.64 10.82 4.70
N LEU A 42 -12.68 11.71 4.49
CA LEU A 42 -12.32 12.18 3.15
C LEU A 42 -11.92 11.02 2.23
N GLY A 43 -11.37 9.96 2.77
CA GLY A 43 -10.86 8.84 1.98
C GLY A 43 -11.88 7.80 1.58
N ARG A 44 -13.12 7.88 2.05
CA ARG A 44 -14.10 6.82 1.80
C ARG A 44 -14.34 6.56 0.33
N ARG A 45 -14.61 7.62 -0.43
CA ARG A 45 -14.86 7.46 -1.86
C ARG A 45 -13.62 7.02 -2.60
N SER A 46 -12.47 7.54 -2.19
CA SER A 46 -11.20 7.15 -2.80
C SER A 46 -10.92 5.68 -2.61
N ALA A 47 -11.16 5.16 -1.40
CA ALA A 47 -10.93 3.75 -1.12
C ALA A 47 -11.81 2.87 -2.01
N GLU A 48 -13.10 3.22 -2.12
CA GLU A 48 -14.01 2.46 -2.98
C GLU A 48 -13.55 2.49 -4.43
N TYR A 49 -13.15 3.67 -4.88
CA TYR A 49 -12.72 3.83 -6.26
C TYR A 49 -11.46 3.00 -6.54
N PHE A 50 -10.45 3.11 -5.68
CA PHE A 50 -9.20 2.38 -5.86
C PHE A 50 -9.44 0.87 -5.82
N ASN A 51 -10.29 0.41 -4.91
CA ASN A 51 -10.57 -1.02 -4.82
C ASN A 51 -11.33 -1.55 -6.04
N SER A 52 -12.03 -0.68 -6.76
CA SER A 52 -12.75 -1.08 -7.96
C SER A 52 -11.83 -1.15 -9.18
N GLN A 53 -10.64 -0.57 -9.11
CA GLN A 53 -9.67 -0.58 -10.19
C GLN A 53 -8.83 -1.85 -10.08
N LYS A 54 -9.28 -2.93 -10.73
CA LYS A 54 -8.69 -4.26 -10.54
C LYS A 54 -7.19 -4.31 -10.83
N GLY A 55 -6.77 -3.66 -11.91
CA GLY A 55 -5.35 -3.64 -12.26
C GLY A 55 -4.50 -2.96 -11.19
N TYR A 56 -4.97 -1.82 -10.71
CA TYR A 56 -4.28 -1.06 -9.69
C TYR A 56 -4.23 -1.83 -8.36
N LEU A 57 -5.36 -2.46 -8.00
CA LEU A 57 -5.43 -3.24 -6.78
C LEU A 57 -4.48 -4.44 -6.82
N GLU A 58 -4.44 -5.15 -7.96
CA GLU A 58 -3.53 -6.27 -8.12
C GLU A 58 -2.08 -5.81 -8.06
N GLN A 59 -1.78 -4.66 -8.65
CA GLN A 59 -0.45 -4.09 -8.60
C GLN A 59 -0.04 -3.78 -7.16
N ALA A 60 -0.96 -3.20 -6.39
CA ALA A 60 -0.69 -2.90 -4.99
C ALA A 60 -0.44 -4.17 -4.18
N ARG A 61 -1.24 -5.22 -4.45
CA ARG A 61 -1.08 -6.50 -3.77
C ARG A 61 0.24 -7.17 -4.08
N ALA A 62 0.75 -6.97 -5.29
CA ALA A 62 2.02 -7.57 -5.71
C ALA A 62 3.23 -6.79 -5.21
N ALA A 63 3.03 -5.57 -4.71
CA ALA A 63 4.15 -4.66 -4.41
C ALA A 63 5.10 -5.20 -3.34
N VAL A 64 4.62 -6.04 -2.43
CA VAL A 64 5.53 -6.65 -1.44
C VAL A 64 6.66 -7.41 -2.14
N ASP A 65 6.37 -7.99 -3.30
CA ASP A 65 7.37 -8.76 -4.06
C ASP A 65 8.03 -7.92 -5.13
N THR A 66 7.23 -7.19 -5.94
CA THR A 66 7.75 -6.50 -7.12
C THR A 66 8.48 -5.21 -6.76
N TYR A 67 8.17 -4.64 -5.60
CA TYR A 67 8.76 -3.38 -5.16
C TYR A 67 9.63 -3.59 -3.92
N CYS A 68 9.04 -4.10 -2.83
CA CYS A 68 9.76 -4.20 -1.56
C CYS A 68 10.88 -5.24 -1.59
N ARG A 69 10.57 -6.49 -1.87
CA ARG A 69 11.59 -7.53 -1.91
C ARG A 69 12.57 -7.32 -3.03
N HIS A 70 12.08 -6.84 -4.17
CA HIS A 70 12.94 -6.55 -5.31
C HIS A 70 13.99 -5.50 -4.94
N ASN A 71 13.57 -4.39 -4.32
CA ASN A 71 14.48 -3.32 -3.96
C ASN A 71 15.45 -3.73 -2.86
N TYR A 72 15.00 -4.56 -1.94
CA TYR A 72 15.85 -5.06 -0.86
C TYR A 72 17.05 -5.82 -1.43
N ARG A 73 16.79 -6.67 -2.42
CA ARG A 73 17.84 -7.47 -3.05
C ARG A 73 18.72 -6.65 -3.98
N GLY A 74 18.21 -5.56 -4.52
CA GLY A 74 18.92 -4.75 -5.49
C GLY A 74 19.89 -3.73 -4.91
N VAL A 75 19.93 -3.60 -3.59
CA VAL A 75 20.83 -2.62 -2.96
C VAL A 75 22.01 -3.29 -2.32
#